data_b0d1d66a89bec955f5dbd844c078f1d7
#
_entry.id   b0d1d66a89bec955f5dbd844c078f1d7
#
_cell.length_a   1.000
_cell.length_b   1.000
_cell.length_c   1.000
_cell.angle_alpha   90.00
_cell.angle_beta   90.00
_cell.angle_gamma   90.00
#
_symmetry.space_group_name_H-M   'P 1'
#
loop_
_entity.id
_entity.type
_entity.pdbx_description
1 polymer ?
#
loop_
_entity_poly.entity_id
_entity_poly.type
_entity_poly.pdbx_seq_one_letter_code
_entity_poly.pdbx_strand_id
1 'polypeptide(L)'
;IGEFERLLCSMRKINHGLSALLLQISQSADSVAAGSEQVSSSSQNLAQGATEQAASVEELTGMMNEISDQAYRNSRDAQEASEKTQTVRDNAAESSRCMQEMLHAMAEISDKSDEIRKIVKTIEDFSFQTNILSLNAAVEAARAGDRGKGFSVVANEVRSLASQSSAASRNTAALIQSSLQAVENGRKIANETSEALTAVVQGIEMVSELLHQITEASLKQSDANRQVTENINLISDVVQTNSSTAEECAAASEELASQAQLLKELAGKFRLTDINDRKVWEIGQNMEPRHHSYA
;
A
#
# COMPACT_ATOMS: atom_id res chain seq x y z
N ILE A 1 -95.63 38.16 -5.17
CA ILE A 1 -94.63 38.28 -4.04
C ILE A 1 -93.77 37.02 -3.91
N GLY A 2 -94.33 35.80 -4.10
CA GLY A 2 -93.64 34.54 -3.88
C GLY A 2 -92.52 34.21 -4.88
N GLU A 3 -92.61 34.68 -6.14
CA GLU A 3 -91.51 34.42 -7.16
C GLU A 3 -90.29 35.30 -6.95
N PHE A 4 -90.44 36.53 -6.52
CA PHE A 4 -89.39 37.46 -6.21
C PHE A 4 -88.58 37.02 -4.99
N GLU A 5 -89.25 36.47 -3.96
CA GLU A 5 -88.58 35.89 -2.78
C GLU A 5 -87.79 34.64 -3.14
N ARG A 6 -88.28 33.79 -4.04
CA ARG A 6 -87.55 32.62 -4.55
C ARG A 6 -86.34 33.03 -5.31
N LEU A 7 -86.39 34.07 -6.15
CA LEU A 7 -85.25 34.62 -6.90
C LEU A 7 -84.25 35.20 -5.95
N LEU A 8 -84.59 35.98 -4.95
CA LEU A 8 -83.69 36.52 -3.94
C LEU A 8 -82.98 35.40 -3.14
N CYS A 9 -83.73 34.35 -2.74
CA CYS A 9 -83.19 33.22 -2.04
C CYS A 9 -82.19 32.46 -2.91
N SER A 10 -82.49 32.26 -4.20
CA SER A 10 -81.57 31.62 -5.13
C SER A 10 -80.28 32.47 -5.39
N MET A 11 -80.40 33.78 -5.54
CA MET A 11 -79.26 34.70 -5.66
C MET A 11 -78.40 34.72 -4.40
N ARG A 12 -78.99 34.65 -3.20
CA ARG A 12 -78.26 34.53 -1.93
C ARG A 12 -77.49 33.23 -1.86
N LYS A 13 -78.14 32.08 -2.23
CA LYS A 13 -77.48 30.79 -2.27
C LYS A 13 -76.25 30.77 -3.24
N ILE A 14 -76.39 31.38 -4.45
CA ILE A 14 -75.31 31.51 -5.42
C ILE A 14 -74.21 32.37 -4.83
N ASN A 15 -74.54 33.56 -4.26
CA ASN A 15 -73.53 34.43 -3.66
C ASN A 15 -72.77 33.79 -2.52
N HIS A 16 -73.50 33.06 -1.60
CA HIS A 16 -72.85 32.28 -0.53
C HIS A 16 -71.95 31.17 -1.09
N GLY A 17 -72.41 30.39 -2.08
CA GLY A 17 -71.61 29.35 -2.71
C GLY A 17 -70.36 29.92 -3.40
N LEU A 18 -70.49 31.05 -4.12
CA LEU A 18 -69.41 31.73 -4.77
C LEU A 18 -68.36 32.28 -3.76
N SER A 19 -68.82 32.89 -2.66
CA SER A 19 -67.98 33.41 -1.60
C SER A 19 -67.20 32.27 -0.91
N ALA A 20 -67.82 31.11 -0.65
CA ALA A 20 -67.14 29.95 -0.09
C ALA A 20 -66.08 29.38 -1.03
N LEU A 21 -66.37 29.31 -2.36
CA LEU A 21 -65.38 28.85 -3.35
C LEU A 21 -64.20 29.85 -3.47
N LEU A 22 -64.44 31.13 -3.47
CA LEU A 22 -63.38 32.16 -3.53
C LEU A 22 -62.49 32.13 -2.28
N LEU A 23 -63.07 31.91 -1.09
CA LEU A 23 -62.30 31.69 0.15
C LEU A 23 -61.41 30.47 0.04
N GLN A 24 -61.95 29.36 -0.46
CA GLN A 24 -61.22 28.14 -0.65
C GLN A 24 -60.06 28.30 -1.68
N ILE A 25 -60.31 29.02 -2.78
CA ILE A 25 -59.30 29.34 -3.78
C ILE A 25 -58.20 30.19 -3.12
N SER A 26 -58.53 31.23 -2.35
CA SER A 26 -57.58 32.05 -1.63
C SER A 26 -56.70 31.26 -0.69
N GLN A 27 -57.32 30.35 0.14
CA GLN A 27 -56.56 29.48 1.03
C GLN A 27 -55.67 28.49 0.30
N SER A 28 -56.15 27.95 -0.83
CA SER A 28 -55.32 27.07 -1.68
C SER A 28 -54.14 27.81 -2.31
N ALA A 29 -54.37 29.06 -2.75
CA ALA A 29 -53.32 29.91 -3.26
C ALA A 29 -52.23 30.23 -2.20
N ASP A 30 -52.67 30.54 -0.96
CA ASP A 30 -51.72 30.73 0.16
C ASP A 30 -50.88 29.47 0.42
N SER A 31 -51.52 28.28 0.37
CA SER A 31 -50.82 27.02 0.54
C SER A 31 -49.80 26.76 -0.59
N VAL A 32 -50.16 27.07 -1.83
CA VAL A 32 -49.24 26.95 -3.00
C VAL A 32 -48.10 27.94 -2.87
N ALA A 33 -48.34 29.18 -2.48
CA ALA A 33 -47.29 30.18 -2.30
C ALA A 33 -46.29 29.74 -1.23
N ALA A 34 -46.78 29.30 -0.05
CA ALA A 34 -45.92 28.80 1.03
C ALA A 34 -45.14 27.55 0.62
N GLY A 35 -45.78 26.59 -0.08
CA GLY A 35 -45.10 25.41 -0.63
C GLY A 35 -44.02 25.76 -1.64
N SER A 36 -44.27 26.76 -2.52
CA SER A 36 -43.30 27.23 -3.51
C SER A 36 -42.10 27.91 -2.86
N GLU A 37 -42.31 28.73 -1.84
CA GLU A 37 -41.19 29.33 -1.07
C GLU A 37 -40.31 28.25 -0.41
N GLN A 38 -40.93 27.18 0.13
CA GLN A 38 -40.20 26.06 0.73
C GLN A 38 -39.40 25.30 -0.34
N VAL A 39 -39.97 25.01 -1.53
CA VAL A 39 -39.26 24.34 -2.62
C VAL A 39 -38.12 25.23 -3.14
N SER A 40 -38.32 26.53 -3.31
CA SER A 40 -37.28 27.46 -3.71
C SER A 40 -36.09 27.43 -2.72
N SER A 41 -36.35 27.52 -1.41
CA SER A 41 -35.32 27.44 -0.39
C SER A 41 -34.59 26.08 -0.39
N SER A 42 -35.33 24.97 -0.56
CA SER A 42 -34.72 23.63 -0.66
C SER A 42 -33.85 23.50 -1.90
N SER A 43 -34.26 24.10 -3.02
CA SER A 43 -33.49 24.12 -4.27
C SER A 43 -32.21 24.94 -4.14
N GLN A 44 -32.23 26.08 -3.46
CA GLN A 44 -31.02 26.86 -3.15
C GLN A 44 -30.02 26.05 -2.30
N ASN A 45 -30.52 25.32 -1.28
CA ASN A 45 -29.68 24.43 -0.48
C ASN A 45 -29.10 23.27 -1.31
N LEU A 46 -29.88 22.73 -2.25
CA LEU A 46 -29.42 21.68 -3.17
C LEU A 46 -28.30 22.20 -4.11
N ALA A 47 -28.47 23.41 -4.67
CA ALA A 47 -27.45 24.05 -5.50
C ALA A 47 -26.14 24.30 -4.73
N GLN A 48 -26.27 24.78 -3.47
CA GLN A 48 -25.12 24.95 -2.60
C GLN A 48 -24.43 23.60 -2.32
N GLY A 49 -25.19 22.55 -1.96
CA GLY A 49 -24.67 21.21 -1.75
C GLY A 49 -23.99 20.62 -2.99
N ALA A 50 -24.56 20.86 -4.18
CA ALA A 50 -23.95 20.46 -5.44
C ALA A 50 -22.59 21.16 -5.68
N THR A 51 -22.49 22.46 -5.33
CA THR A 51 -21.22 23.19 -5.42
C THR A 51 -20.14 22.61 -4.49
N GLU A 52 -20.52 22.28 -3.26
CA GLU A 52 -19.60 21.65 -2.29
C GLU A 52 -19.18 20.23 -2.73
N GLN A 53 -20.11 19.48 -3.31
CA GLN A 53 -19.82 18.18 -3.91
C GLN A 53 -18.87 18.30 -5.11
N ALA A 54 -19.05 19.30 -5.98
CA ALA A 54 -18.14 19.53 -7.11
C ALA A 54 -16.69 19.76 -6.64
N ALA A 55 -16.48 20.59 -5.62
CA ALA A 55 -15.17 20.80 -5.03
C ALA A 55 -14.55 19.50 -4.48
N SER A 56 -15.38 18.66 -3.80
CA SER A 56 -14.93 17.37 -3.28
C SER A 56 -14.58 16.37 -4.40
N VAL A 57 -15.29 16.39 -5.52
CA VAL A 57 -15.02 15.58 -6.72
C VAL A 57 -13.70 15.99 -7.38
N GLU A 58 -13.41 17.30 -7.44
CA GLU A 58 -12.12 17.80 -7.94
C GLU A 58 -10.96 17.32 -7.06
N GLU A 59 -11.10 17.40 -5.73
CA GLU A 59 -10.10 16.91 -4.77
C GLU A 59 -9.88 15.39 -4.91
N LEU A 60 -10.97 14.61 -5.00
CA LEU A 60 -10.91 13.17 -5.24
C LEU A 60 -10.18 12.82 -6.54
N THR A 61 -10.44 13.59 -7.61
CA THR A 61 -9.76 13.41 -8.90
C THR A 61 -8.25 13.64 -8.76
N GLY A 62 -7.86 14.69 -8.02
CA GLY A 62 -6.46 14.96 -7.71
C GLY A 62 -5.79 13.80 -6.96
N MET A 63 -6.44 13.31 -5.90
CA MET A 63 -5.94 12.16 -5.12
C MET A 63 -5.82 10.89 -5.96
N MET A 64 -6.77 10.62 -6.86
CA MET A 64 -6.71 9.45 -7.75
C MET A 64 -5.52 9.53 -8.73
N ASN A 65 -5.20 10.72 -9.23
CA ASN A 65 -4.02 10.92 -10.07
C ASN A 65 -2.72 10.65 -9.28
N GLU A 66 -2.62 11.13 -8.04
CA GLU A 66 -1.47 10.87 -7.17
C GLU A 66 -1.31 9.37 -6.85
N ILE A 67 -2.40 8.67 -6.55
CA ILE A 67 -2.40 7.22 -6.31
C ILE A 67 -1.96 6.46 -7.57
N SER A 68 -2.41 6.89 -8.76
CA SER A 68 -2.02 6.29 -10.03
C SER A 68 -0.53 6.44 -10.29
N ASP A 69 0.01 7.64 -10.09
CA ASP A 69 1.43 7.91 -10.21
C ASP A 69 2.25 7.09 -9.20
N GLN A 70 1.76 6.96 -7.97
CA GLN A 70 2.43 6.16 -6.95
C GLN A 70 2.43 4.67 -7.30
N ALA A 71 1.32 4.13 -7.78
CA ALA A 71 1.24 2.73 -8.22
C ALA A 71 2.20 2.45 -9.38
N TYR A 72 2.29 3.37 -10.35
CA TYR A 72 3.25 3.29 -11.44
C TYR A 72 4.70 3.29 -10.94
N ARG A 73 5.05 4.21 -10.03
CA ARG A 73 6.39 4.27 -9.42
C ARG A 73 6.72 2.99 -8.66
N ASN A 74 5.78 2.49 -7.85
CA ASN A 74 5.97 1.24 -7.10
C ASN A 74 6.27 0.06 -8.03
N SER A 75 5.54 -0.07 -9.14
CA SER A 75 5.76 -1.11 -10.14
C SER A 75 7.15 -1.00 -10.78
N ARG A 76 7.54 0.22 -11.18
CA ARG A 76 8.86 0.48 -11.77
C ARG A 76 9.99 0.22 -10.79
N ASP A 77 9.86 0.72 -9.56
CA ASP A 77 10.91 0.58 -8.53
C ASP A 77 11.06 -0.89 -8.10
N ALA A 78 9.96 -1.66 -8.05
CA ALA A 78 9.98 -3.11 -7.84
C ALA A 78 10.68 -3.83 -8.99
N GLN A 79 10.46 -3.43 -10.25
CA GLN A 79 11.13 -3.98 -11.40
C GLN A 79 12.64 -3.69 -11.37
N GLU A 80 13.05 -2.46 -11.09
CA GLU A 80 14.46 -2.10 -10.95
C GLU A 80 15.15 -2.85 -9.80
N ALA A 81 14.46 -2.99 -8.66
CA ALA A 81 14.94 -3.78 -7.53
C ALA A 81 15.09 -5.27 -7.90
N SER A 82 14.20 -5.82 -8.72
CA SER A 82 14.26 -7.20 -9.22
C SER A 82 15.51 -7.42 -10.08
N GLU A 83 15.85 -6.48 -10.97
CA GLU A 83 17.06 -6.55 -11.80
C GLU A 83 18.34 -6.52 -10.95
N LYS A 84 18.38 -5.65 -9.94
CA LYS A 84 19.50 -5.58 -8.98
C LYS A 84 19.60 -6.86 -8.15
N THR A 85 18.48 -7.41 -7.72
CA THR A 85 18.41 -8.67 -6.96
C THR A 85 18.95 -9.84 -7.79
N GLN A 86 18.65 -9.90 -9.08
CA GLN A 86 19.22 -10.88 -10.00
C GLN A 86 20.76 -10.76 -10.07
N THR A 87 21.28 -9.55 -10.18
CA THR A 87 22.73 -9.32 -10.19
C THR A 87 23.41 -9.78 -8.89
N VAL A 88 22.77 -9.52 -7.74
CA VAL A 88 23.28 -9.98 -6.43
C VAL A 88 23.27 -11.50 -6.34
N ARG A 89 22.23 -12.17 -6.86
CA ARG A 89 22.15 -13.62 -6.95
C ARG A 89 23.29 -14.21 -7.76
N ASP A 90 23.57 -13.63 -8.93
CA ASP A 90 24.63 -14.11 -9.82
C ASP A 90 26.01 -13.95 -9.16
N ASN A 91 26.26 -12.84 -8.48
CA ASN A 91 27.48 -12.60 -7.71
C ASN A 91 27.64 -13.58 -6.52
N ALA A 92 26.54 -13.88 -5.82
CA ALA A 92 26.55 -14.85 -4.72
C ALA A 92 26.83 -16.29 -5.22
N ALA A 93 26.25 -16.67 -6.36
CA ALA A 93 26.52 -17.96 -7.00
C ALA A 93 27.98 -18.08 -7.41
N GLU A 94 28.57 -17.05 -8.01
CA GLU A 94 30.00 -17.02 -8.39
C GLU A 94 30.91 -17.07 -7.14
N SER A 95 30.53 -16.36 -6.07
CA SER A 95 31.27 -16.41 -4.79
C SER A 95 31.23 -17.82 -4.20
N SER A 96 30.08 -18.50 -4.29
CA SER A 96 29.95 -19.90 -3.85
C SER A 96 30.84 -20.85 -4.65
N ARG A 97 30.95 -20.65 -5.97
CA ARG A 97 31.87 -21.40 -6.83
C ARG A 97 33.33 -21.18 -6.42
N CYS A 98 33.73 -19.93 -6.16
CA CYS A 98 35.07 -19.61 -5.67
C CYS A 98 35.39 -20.29 -4.31
N MET A 99 34.38 -20.36 -3.40
CA MET A 99 34.57 -21.09 -2.13
C MET A 99 34.78 -22.58 -2.35
N GLN A 100 34.09 -23.21 -3.28
CA GLN A 100 34.30 -24.63 -3.62
C GLN A 100 35.70 -24.86 -4.19
N GLU A 101 36.20 -23.99 -5.08
CA GLU A 101 37.55 -24.04 -5.62
C GLU A 101 38.59 -23.88 -4.50
N MET A 102 38.37 -22.94 -3.56
CA MET A 102 39.24 -22.75 -2.39
C MET A 102 39.29 -23.99 -1.50
N LEU A 103 38.13 -24.63 -1.24
CA LEU A 103 38.07 -25.89 -0.47
C LEU A 103 38.86 -27.01 -1.15
N HIS A 104 38.79 -27.09 -2.51
CA HIS A 104 39.55 -28.06 -3.27
C HIS A 104 41.07 -27.78 -3.16
N ALA A 105 41.48 -26.53 -3.32
CA ALA A 105 42.89 -26.13 -3.18
C ALA A 105 43.44 -26.42 -1.75
N MET A 106 42.64 -26.15 -0.71
CA MET A 106 43.01 -26.48 0.69
C MET A 106 43.18 -27.98 0.89
N ALA A 107 42.33 -28.80 0.27
CA ALA A 107 42.47 -30.25 0.32
C ALA A 107 43.79 -30.71 -0.36
N GLU A 108 44.10 -30.18 -1.53
CA GLU A 108 45.38 -30.46 -2.23
C GLU A 108 46.61 -30.07 -1.37
N ILE A 109 46.57 -28.86 -0.74
CA ILE A 109 47.67 -28.42 0.15
C ILE A 109 47.81 -29.37 1.34
N SER A 110 46.68 -29.84 1.93
CA SER A 110 46.71 -30.82 3.01
C SER A 110 47.38 -32.12 2.59
N ASP A 111 47.00 -32.67 1.43
CA ASP A 111 47.55 -33.93 0.91
C ASP A 111 49.06 -33.81 0.63
N LYS A 112 49.46 -32.70 0.00
CA LYS A 112 50.89 -32.45 -0.28
C LYS A 112 51.72 -32.24 0.99
N SER A 113 51.16 -31.57 2.00
CA SER A 113 51.80 -31.39 3.29
C SER A 113 51.97 -32.73 4.03
N ASP A 114 50.99 -33.64 3.93
CA ASP A 114 51.13 -34.99 4.47
C ASP A 114 52.19 -35.82 3.74
N GLU A 115 52.35 -35.71 2.42
CA GLU A 115 53.44 -36.31 1.68
C GLU A 115 54.80 -35.77 2.17
N ILE A 116 54.96 -34.45 2.32
CA ILE A 116 56.17 -33.83 2.84
C ILE A 116 56.46 -34.31 4.26
N ARG A 117 55.48 -34.42 5.14
CA ARG A 117 55.61 -34.96 6.51
C ARG A 117 56.22 -36.36 6.48
N LYS A 118 55.79 -37.24 5.57
CA LYS A 118 56.34 -38.60 5.40
C LYS A 118 57.79 -38.57 4.98
N ILE A 119 58.16 -37.67 4.02
CA ILE A 119 59.54 -37.50 3.55
C ILE A 119 60.45 -37.02 4.71
N VAL A 120 59.99 -35.98 5.44
CA VAL A 120 60.75 -35.44 6.59
C VAL A 120 60.95 -36.50 7.66
N LYS A 121 59.96 -37.35 7.93
CA LYS A 121 60.11 -38.49 8.84
C LYS A 121 61.17 -39.49 8.35
N THR A 122 61.21 -39.80 7.06
CA THR A 122 62.20 -40.66 6.45
C THR A 122 63.61 -40.04 6.57
N ILE A 123 63.78 -38.72 6.40
CA ILE A 123 65.05 -38.02 6.62
C ILE A 123 65.53 -38.09 8.09
N GLU A 124 64.58 -37.93 9.05
CA GLU A 124 64.84 -38.07 10.47
C GLU A 124 65.38 -39.48 10.78
N ASP A 125 64.72 -40.52 10.23
CA ASP A 125 65.11 -41.94 10.41
C ASP A 125 66.51 -42.20 9.78
N PHE A 126 66.81 -41.66 8.58
CA PHE A 126 68.16 -41.74 7.99
C PHE A 126 69.20 -41.01 8.82
N SER A 127 68.90 -39.86 9.35
CA SER A 127 69.79 -39.10 10.22
C SER A 127 70.09 -39.88 11.51
N PHE A 128 69.07 -40.54 12.09
CA PHE A 128 69.27 -41.42 13.25
C PHE A 128 70.16 -42.61 12.91
N GLN A 129 69.94 -43.31 11.78
CA GLN A 129 70.79 -44.43 11.35
C GLN A 129 72.23 -43.96 11.09
N THR A 130 72.43 -42.79 10.45
CA THR A 130 73.76 -42.22 10.19
C THR A 130 74.47 -41.89 11.53
N ASN A 131 73.74 -41.37 12.52
CA ASN A 131 74.29 -41.08 13.85
C ASN A 131 74.77 -42.38 14.53
N ILE A 132 74.03 -43.50 14.42
CA ILE A 132 74.41 -44.81 14.97
C ILE A 132 75.64 -45.38 14.19
N LEU A 133 75.67 -45.30 12.84
CA LEU A 133 76.76 -45.71 12.00
C LEU A 133 78.06 -44.95 12.33
N SER A 134 77.96 -43.65 12.49
CA SER A 134 79.13 -42.78 12.82
C SER A 134 79.62 -43.08 14.27
N LEU A 135 78.75 -43.39 15.22
CA LEU A 135 79.13 -43.81 16.55
C LEU A 135 79.91 -45.08 16.48
N ASN A 136 79.43 -46.12 15.78
CA ASN A 136 80.13 -47.42 15.61
C ASN A 136 81.52 -47.20 14.93
N ALA A 137 81.64 -46.35 13.91
CA ALA A 137 82.87 -45.96 13.22
C ALA A 137 83.82 -45.26 14.20
N ALA A 138 83.38 -44.35 15.04
CA ALA A 138 84.20 -43.69 16.05
C ALA A 138 84.74 -44.65 17.11
N VAL A 139 83.91 -45.58 17.52
CA VAL A 139 84.34 -46.67 18.47
C VAL A 139 85.39 -47.53 17.83
N GLU A 140 85.27 -47.99 16.59
CA GLU A 140 86.23 -48.82 15.92
C GLU A 140 87.59 -48.10 15.62
N ALA A 141 87.45 -46.78 15.27
CA ALA A 141 88.59 -45.87 15.11
C ALA A 141 89.38 -45.73 16.43
N ALA A 142 88.73 -45.59 17.54
CA ALA A 142 89.36 -45.58 18.89
C ALA A 142 90.01 -46.88 19.19
N ARG A 143 89.43 -48.04 18.81
CA ARG A 143 89.97 -49.35 18.95
C ARG A 143 91.29 -49.59 18.13
N ALA A 144 91.42 -48.89 16.99
CA ALA A 144 92.64 -48.95 16.14
C ALA A 144 93.85 -48.09 16.65
N GLY A 145 93.70 -47.41 17.78
CA GLY A 145 94.71 -46.61 18.45
C GLY A 145 95.25 -45.47 17.60
N ASP A 146 96.59 -45.28 17.56
CA ASP A 146 97.20 -44.16 16.87
C ASP A 146 96.92 -44.15 15.36
N ARG A 147 96.71 -45.27 14.73
CA ARG A 147 96.40 -45.38 13.29
C ARG A 147 94.93 -44.98 12.96
N GLY A 148 94.06 -44.94 13.95
CA GLY A 148 92.65 -44.57 13.77
C GLY A 148 92.34 -43.13 14.03
N LYS A 149 93.31 -42.28 14.46
CA LYS A 149 93.05 -40.87 14.84
C LYS A 149 92.32 -40.03 13.73
N GLY A 150 92.75 -40.13 12.46
CA GLY A 150 92.16 -39.46 11.35
C GLY A 150 90.67 -39.86 11.07
N PHE A 151 90.43 -41.18 11.17
CA PHE A 151 89.07 -41.75 11.03
C PHE A 151 88.15 -41.36 12.17
N SER A 152 88.64 -41.24 13.41
CA SER A 152 87.85 -40.79 14.56
C SER A 152 87.35 -39.34 14.39
N VAL A 153 88.19 -38.44 13.82
CA VAL A 153 87.79 -37.06 13.54
C VAL A 153 86.64 -37.04 12.52
N VAL A 154 86.74 -37.79 11.44
CA VAL A 154 85.71 -37.87 10.40
C VAL A 154 84.44 -38.49 10.95
N ALA A 155 84.53 -39.56 11.73
CA ALA A 155 83.36 -40.20 12.37
C ALA A 155 82.63 -39.24 13.30
N ASN A 156 83.35 -38.45 14.12
CA ASN A 156 82.72 -37.46 14.98
C ASN A 156 82.08 -36.31 14.19
N GLU A 157 82.66 -35.87 13.07
CA GLU A 157 82.08 -34.86 12.22
C GLU A 157 80.76 -35.35 11.54
N VAL A 158 80.80 -36.59 10.98
CA VAL A 158 79.55 -37.24 10.44
C VAL A 158 78.51 -37.38 11.50
N ARG A 159 78.85 -37.71 12.75
CA ARG A 159 77.93 -37.79 13.88
C ARG A 159 77.31 -36.42 14.18
N SER A 160 78.11 -35.35 14.17
CA SER A 160 77.64 -33.97 14.36
C SER A 160 76.65 -33.58 13.27
N LEU A 161 76.99 -33.81 11.99
CA LEU A 161 76.10 -33.57 10.86
C LEU A 161 74.81 -34.34 10.93
N ALA A 162 74.87 -35.61 11.33
CA ALA A 162 73.65 -36.45 11.53
C ALA A 162 72.76 -35.87 12.64
N SER A 163 73.33 -35.41 13.74
CA SER A 163 72.60 -34.79 14.84
C SER A 163 71.95 -33.48 14.42
N GLN A 164 72.67 -32.61 13.66
CA GLN A 164 72.15 -31.39 13.11
C GLN A 164 70.98 -31.66 12.10
N SER A 165 71.18 -32.66 11.24
CA SER A 165 70.14 -33.05 10.25
C SER A 165 68.89 -33.57 10.95
N SER A 166 68.99 -34.35 12.01
CA SER A 166 67.85 -34.82 12.82
C SER A 166 67.11 -33.65 13.50
N ALA A 167 67.86 -32.67 14.05
CA ALA A 167 67.27 -31.49 14.65
C ALA A 167 66.52 -30.62 13.62
N ALA A 168 67.13 -30.43 12.42
CA ALA A 168 66.50 -29.72 11.31
C ALA A 168 65.21 -30.40 10.79
N SER A 169 65.24 -31.75 10.71
CA SER A 169 64.05 -32.57 10.34
C SER A 169 62.93 -32.41 11.35
N ARG A 170 63.22 -32.45 12.64
CA ARG A 170 62.22 -32.24 13.71
C ARG A 170 61.60 -30.84 13.64
N ASN A 171 62.43 -29.81 13.42
CA ASN A 171 61.91 -28.45 13.27
C ASN A 171 61.03 -28.33 12.03
N THR A 172 61.41 -28.94 10.91
CA THR A 172 60.60 -28.96 9.68
C THR A 172 59.28 -29.72 9.91
N ALA A 173 59.32 -30.85 10.62
CA ALA A 173 58.08 -31.59 10.97
C ALA A 173 57.10 -30.72 11.80
N ALA A 174 57.62 -29.94 12.75
CA ALA A 174 56.81 -29.02 13.56
C ALA A 174 56.20 -27.90 12.70
N LEU A 175 56.94 -27.34 11.73
CA LEU A 175 56.42 -26.36 10.79
C LEU A 175 55.33 -26.93 9.88
N ILE A 176 55.51 -28.13 9.35
CA ILE A 176 54.50 -28.83 8.55
C ILE A 176 53.24 -29.09 9.39
N GLN A 177 53.35 -29.53 10.64
CA GLN A 177 52.21 -29.71 11.51
C GLN A 177 51.43 -28.41 11.76
N SER A 178 52.16 -27.31 11.98
CA SER A 178 51.53 -25.97 12.11
C SER A 178 50.82 -25.53 10.82
N SER A 179 51.42 -25.81 9.66
CA SER A 179 50.82 -25.50 8.35
C SER A 179 49.55 -26.30 8.10
N LEU A 180 49.55 -27.60 8.44
CA LEU A 180 48.35 -28.46 8.37
C LEU A 180 47.21 -27.93 9.27
N GLN A 181 47.55 -27.47 10.46
CA GLN A 181 46.53 -26.88 11.37
C GLN A 181 45.96 -25.58 10.80
N ALA A 182 46.81 -24.73 10.16
CA ALA A 182 46.35 -23.52 9.50
C ALA A 182 45.44 -23.80 8.28
N VAL A 183 45.80 -24.84 7.50
CA VAL A 183 44.95 -25.31 6.37
C VAL A 183 43.60 -25.83 6.84
N GLU A 184 43.57 -26.61 7.90
CA GLU A 184 42.29 -27.12 8.46
C GLU A 184 41.41 -25.97 9.00
N ASN A 185 41.98 -24.98 9.66
CA ASN A 185 41.28 -23.79 10.07
C ASN A 185 40.74 -22.98 8.85
N GLY A 186 41.55 -22.85 7.81
CA GLY A 186 41.14 -22.22 6.55
C GLY A 186 39.97 -22.96 5.89
N ARG A 187 40.02 -24.31 5.88
CA ARG A 187 38.97 -25.15 5.34
C ARG A 187 37.66 -24.98 6.13
N LYS A 188 37.73 -24.89 7.44
CA LYS A 188 36.56 -24.65 8.30
C LYS A 188 35.89 -23.28 7.97
N ILE A 189 36.71 -22.21 7.90
CA ILE A 189 36.21 -20.87 7.59
C ILE A 189 35.58 -20.83 6.19
N ALA A 190 36.20 -21.49 5.19
CA ALA A 190 35.67 -21.55 3.83
C ALA A 190 34.32 -22.30 3.78
N ASN A 191 34.16 -23.37 4.54
CA ASN A 191 32.91 -24.11 4.62
C ASN A 191 31.81 -23.27 5.26
N GLU A 192 32.09 -22.63 6.39
CA GLU A 192 31.13 -21.72 7.07
C GLU A 192 30.72 -20.55 6.14
N THR A 193 31.67 -20.02 5.36
CA THR A 193 31.39 -18.98 4.36
C THR A 193 30.51 -19.51 3.23
N SER A 194 30.74 -20.72 2.74
CA SER A 194 29.91 -21.38 1.72
C SER A 194 28.46 -21.61 2.19
N GLU A 195 28.29 -22.03 3.44
CA GLU A 195 26.97 -22.19 4.06
C GLU A 195 26.25 -20.83 4.17
N ALA A 196 26.95 -19.78 4.60
CA ALA A 196 26.39 -18.42 4.68
C ALA A 196 25.98 -17.89 3.30
N LEU A 197 26.78 -18.13 2.25
CA LEU A 197 26.43 -17.75 0.87
C LEU A 197 25.18 -18.49 0.38
N THR A 198 24.99 -19.75 0.75
CA THR A 198 23.78 -20.51 0.43
C THR A 198 22.54 -19.88 1.07
N ALA A 199 22.64 -19.47 2.32
CA ALA A 199 21.55 -18.76 3.00
C ALA A 199 21.25 -17.39 2.34
N VAL A 200 22.27 -16.69 1.88
CA VAL A 200 22.10 -15.44 1.12
C VAL A 200 21.33 -15.68 -0.18
N VAL A 201 21.68 -16.72 -0.96
CA VAL A 201 20.95 -17.06 -2.21
C VAL A 201 19.48 -17.36 -1.91
N GLN A 202 19.18 -18.12 -0.87
CA GLN A 202 17.78 -18.39 -0.47
C GLN A 202 17.04 -17.10 -0.07
N GLY A 203 17.70 -16.21 0.67
CA GLY A 203 17.14 -14.90 1.01
C GLY A 203 16.84 -14.05 -0.22
N ILE A 204 17.70 -14.09 -1.22
CA ILE A 204 17.52 -13.38 -2.50
C ILE A 204 16.30 -13.92 -3.28
N GLU A 205 16.08 -15.24 -3.28
CA GLU A 205 14.91 -15.85 -3.93
C GLU A 205 13.59 -15.37 -3.28
N MET A 206 13.55 -15.29 -1.95
CA MET A 206 12.39 -14.74 -1.24
C MET A 206 12.15 -13.27 -1.57
N VAL A 207 13.20 -12.45 -1.64
CA VAL A 207 13.09 -11.04 -2.04
C VAL A 207 12.58 -10.91 -3.47
N SER A 208 13.05 -11.73 -4.41
CA SER A 208 12.60 -11.74 -5.80
C SER A 208 11.10 -12.03 -5.91
N GLU A 209 10.61 -12.99 -5.14
CA GLU A 209 9.17 -13.32 -5.08
C GLU A 209 8.34 -12.14 -4.53
N LEU A 210 8.81 -11.48 -3.46
CA LEU A 210 8.14 -10.29 -2.92
C LEU A 210 8.09 -9.13 -3.92
N LEU A 211 9.16 -8.90 -4.67
CA LEU A 211 9.19 -7.86 -5.71
C LEU A 211 8.20 -8.16 -6.84
N HIS A 212 8.06 -9.43 -7.22
CA HIS A 212 7.04 -9.84 -8.19
C HIS A 212 5.63 -9.56 -7.67
N GLN A 213 5.34 -9.90 -6.42
CA GLN A 213 4.05 -9.63 -5.79
C GLN A 213 3.75 -8.12 -5.70
N ILE A 214 4.76 -7.28 -5.39
CA ILE A 214 4.61 -5.81 -5.38
C ILE A 214 4.26 -5.30 -6.77
N THR A 215 4.94 -5.79 -7.81
CA THR A 215 4.65 -5.41 -9.20
C THR A 215 3.22 -5.78 -9.58
N GLU A 216 2.79 -7.00 -9.29
CA GLU A 216 1.41 -7.46 -9.58
C GLU A 216 0.36 -6.65 -8.79
N ALA A 217 0.61 -6.40 -7.51
CA ALA A 217 -0.28 -5.60 -6.68
C ALA A 217 -0.40 -4.15 -7.19
N SER A 218 0.71 -3.56 -7.63
CA SER A 218 0.73 -2.20 -8.18
C SER A 218 -0.04 -2.10 -9.50
N LEU A 219 0.04 -3.12 -10.37
CA LEU A 219 -0.75 -3.19 -11.60
C LEU A 219 -2.25 -3.30 -11.29
N LYS A 220 -2.64 -4.17 -10.35
CA LYS A 220 -4.04 -4.30 -9.90
C LYS A 220 -4.55 -3.00 -9.28
N GLN A 221 -3.70 -2.30 -8.51
CA GLN A 221 -4.03 -1.00 -7.94
C GLN A 221 -4.27 0.05 -9.03
N SER A 222 -3.46 0.07 -10.08
CA SER A 222 -3.65 0.96 -11.24
C SER A 222 -4.98 0.70 -11.95
N ASP A 223 -5.35 -0.57 -12.17
CA ASP A 223 -6.62 -0.92 -12.78
C ASP A 223 -7.83 -0.53 -11.91
N ALA A 224 -7.76 -0.81 -10.61
CA ALA A 224 -8.79 -0.40 -9.66
C ALA A 224 -8.94 1.14 -9.61
N ASN A 225 -7.84 1.86 -9.64
CA ASN A 225 -7.82 3.31 -9.65
C ASN A 225 -8.50 3.90 -10.89
N ARG A 226 -8.28 3.28 -12.06
CA ARG A 226 -8.97 3.66 -13.30
C ARG A 226 -10.50 3.50 -13.17
N GLN A 227 -10.98 2.39 -12.57
CA GLN A 227 -12.40 2.19 -12.34
C GLN A 227 -12.98 3.22 -11.36
N VAL A 228 -12.24 3.57 -10.30
CA VAL A 228 -12.65 4.62 -9.37
C VAL A 228 -12.74 5.97 -10.09
N THR A 229 -11.78 6.31 -10.95
CA THR A 229 -11.81 7.54 -11.74
C THR A 229 -13.02 7.60 -12.69
N GLU A 230 -13.37 6.49 -13.33
CA GLU A 230 -14.59 6.40 -14.15
C GLU A 230 -15.86 6.67 -13.31
N ASN A 231 -15.94 6.12 -12.09
CA ASN A 231 -17.06 6.37 -11.18
C ASN A 231 -17.10 7.83 -10.68
N ILE A 232 -15.96 8.44 -10.43
CA ILE A 232 -15.85 9.87 -10.06
C ILE A 232 -16.41 10.75 -11.17
N ASN A 233 -16.13 10.44 -12.44
CA ASN A 233 -16.69 11.17 -13.58
C ASN A 233 -18.22 11.05 -13.63
N LEU A 234 -18.78 9.87 -13.36
CA LEU A 234 -20.24 9.68 -13.26
C LEU A 234 -20.85 10.50 -12.11
N ILE A 235 -20.16 10.58 -10.97
CA ILE A 235 -20.59 11.42 -9.84
C ILE A 235 -20.56 12.90 -10.25
N SER A 236 -19.53 13.34 -10.97
CA SER A 236 -19.43 14.70 -11.49
C SER A 236 -20.63 15.08 -12.38
N ASP A 237 -21.04 14.18 -13.26
CA ASP A 237 -22.22 14.38 -14.12
C ASP A 237 -23.51 14.49 -13.30
N VAL A 238 -23.65 13.68 -12.24
CA VAL A 238 -24.80 13.74 -11.33
C VAL A 238 -24.81 15.07 -10.55
N VAL A 239 -23.65 15.50 -10.06
CA VAL A 239 -23.52 16.79 -9.35
C VAL A 239 -23.90 17.96 -10.26
N GLN A 240 -23.46 17.97 -11.51
CA GLN A 240 -23.81 18.97 -12.50
C GLN A 240 -25.33 18.96 -12.80
N THR A 241 -25.91 17.77 -12.92
CA THR A 241 -27.37 17.60 -13.10
C THR A 241 -28.14 18.12 -11.90
N ASN A 242 -27.68 17.84 -10.67
CA ASN A 242 -28.31 18.33 -9.45
C ASN A 242 -28.31 19.87 -9.38
N SER A 243 -27.17 20.49 -9.76
CA SER A 243 -27.07 21.96 -9.81
C SER A 243 -28.09 22.56 -10.80
N SER A 244 -28.14 22.03 -12.03
CA SER A 244 -29.08 22.48 -13.05
C SER A 244 -30.55 22.27 -12.64
N THR A 245 -30.86 21.09 -12.08
CA THR A 245 -32.20 20.77 -11.59
C THR A 245 -32.60 21.69 -10.43
N ALA A 246 -31.68 22.03 -9.56
CA ALA A 246 -31.94 22.96 -8.45
C ALA A 246 -32.27 24.35 -8.95
N GLU A 247 -31.54 24.87 -9.98
CA GLU A 247 -31.83 26.16 -10.61
C GLU A 247 -33.21 26.15 -11.26
N GLU A 248 -33.54 25.10 -12.02
CA GLU A 248 -34.86 24.94 -12.64
C GLU A 248 -35.98 24.87 -11.61
N CYS A 249 -35.83 24.13 -10.55
CA CYS A 249 -36.82 24.03 -9.47
C CYS A 249 -37.02 25.37 -8.74
N ALA A 250 -35.94 26.10 -8.49
CA ALA A 250 -36.03 27.44 -7.89
C ALA A 250 -36.84 28.41 -8.79
N ALA A 251 -36.51 28.48 -10.10
CA ALA A 251 -37.22 29.29 -11.05
C ALA A 251 -38.71 28.92 -11.19
N ALA A 252 -39.02 27.62 -11.30
CA ALA A 252 -40.41 27.15 -11.35
C ALA A 252 -41.17 27.47 -10.05
N SER A 253 -40.51 27.40 -8.89
CA SER A 253 -41.14 27.76 -7.61
C SER A 253 -41.41 29.25 -7.47
N GLU A 254 -40.53 30.13 -7.97
CA GLU A 254 -40.79 31.57 -8.04
C GLU A 254 -41.99 31.89 -8.94
N GLU A 255 -42.09 31.22 -10.08
CA GLU A 255 -43.25 31.38 -10.97
C GLU A 255 -44.57 30.91 -10.33
N LEU A 256 -44.54 29.72 -9.62
CA LEU A 256 -45.71 29.22 -8.90
C LEU A 256 -46.16 30.18 -7.78
N ALA A 257 -45.20 30.71 -7.01
CA ALA A 257 -45.49 31.71 -5.98
C ALA A 257 -46.14 33.00 -6.59
N SER A 258 -45.63 33.47 -7.73
CA SER A 258 -46.21 34.59 -8.45
C SER A 258 -47.61 34.31 -8.96
N GLN A 259 -47.89 33.13 -9.53
CA GLN A 259 -49.21 32.69 -9.96
C GLN A 259 -50.19 32.57 -8.81
N ALA A 260 -49.73 32.00 -7.67
CA ALA A 260 -50.55 31.91 -6.45
C ALA A 260 -50.95 33.31 -5.93
N GLN A 261 -50.03 34.25 -5.92
CA GLN A 261 -50.29 35.64 -5.55
C GLN A 261 -51.31 36.29 -6.49
N LEU A 262 -51.18 36.08 -7.80
CA LEU A 262 -52.15 36.59 -8.80
C LEU A 262 -53.55 35.99 -8.57
N LEU A 263 -53.65 34.68 -8.31
CA LEU A 263 -54.92 34.04 -7.99
C LEU A 263 -55.59 34.65 -6.74
N LYS A 264 -54.79 34.93 -5.72
CA LYS A 264 -55.25 35.60 -4.50
C LYS A 264 -55.76 37.00 -4.75
N GLU A 265 -55.06 37.78 -5.57
CA GLU A 265 -55.50 39.12 -6.00
C GLU A 265 -56.79 39.10 -6.83
N LEU A 266 -56.93 38.13 -7.74
CA LEU A 266 -58.14 37.94 -8.52
C LEU A 266 -59.34 37.56 -7.65
N ALA A 267 -59.13 36.62 -6.71
CA ALA A 267 -60.15 36.24 -5.73
C ALA A 267 -60.55 37.43 -4.83
N GLY A 268 -59.59 38.26 -4.43
CA GLY A 268 -59.80 39.44 -3.59
C GLY A 268 -60.57 40.58 -4.27
N LYS A 269 -60.65 40.63 -5.62
CA LYS A 269 -61.49 41.58 -6.35
C LYS A 269 -63.00 41.36 -6.12
N PHE A 270 -63.40 40.18 -5.73
CA PHE A 270 -64.78 39.90 -5.36
C PHE A 270 -65.00 40.27 -3.89
N ARG A 271 -66.11 41.01 -3.61
CA ARG A 271 -66.53 41.28 -2.23
C ARG A 271 -67.03 39.98 -1.62
N LEU A 272 -66.18 39.37 -0.80
CA LEU A 272 -66.58 38.17 -0.01
C LEU A 272 -67.55 38.60 1.07
N THR A 273 -68.73 38.03 1.10
CA THR A 273 -69.69 38.22 2.21
C THR A 273 -69.16 37.35 3.36
N ASP A 274 -68.96 37.98 4.51
CA ASP A 274 -68.53 37.24 5.70
C ASP A 274 -69.63 36.22 6.08
N ILE A 275 -69.32 34.94 5.93
CA ILE A 275 -70.25 33.82 6.13
C ILE A 275 -70.67 33.73 7.63
N ASN A 276 -69.90 34.32 8.53
CA ASN A 276 -70.12 34.35 9.98
C ASN A 276 -70.80 35.65 10.46
N ASP A 277 -71.06 36.65 9.58
CA ASP A 277 -71.68 37.86 10.01
C ASP A 277 -73.17 37.62 10.28
N ARG A 278 -73.52 37.25 11.52
CA ARG A 278 -74.90 37.00 12.06
C ARG A 278 -75.85 38.22 11.85
N LYS A 279 -75.31 39.45 11.68
CA LYS A 279 -76.08 40.67 11.42
C LYS A 279 -76.86 40.62 10.12
N VAL A 280 -76.41 39.90 9.10
CA VAL A 280 -77.10 39.72 7.84
C VAL A 280 -78.31 38.80 7.98
N TRP A 281 -78.35 37.88 8.97
CA TRP A 281 -79.44 37.00 9.25
C TRP A 281 -80.61 37.68 10.03
N GLU A 282 -80.27 38.64 10.93
CA GLU A 282 -81.30 39.33 11.74
C GLU A 282 -82.19 40.33 10.97
N ILE A 283 -81.62 40.95 9.88
CA ILE A 283 -82.39 41.84 9.03
C ILE A 283 -83.51 41.11 8.26
N GLY A 284 -83.36 39.81 7.99
CA GLY A 284 -84.31 38.99 7.28
C GLY A 284 -85.53 38.49 8.15
N GLN A 285 -85.32 38.39 9.47
CA GLN A 285 -86.40 37.92 10.36
C GLN A 285 -87.30 39.02 10.92
N ASN A 286 -86.92 40.31 10.85
CA ASN A 286 -87.70 41.43 11.38
C ASN A 286 -88.65 42.07 10.37
N MET A 287 -88.91 41.42 9.23
CA MET A 287 -90.05 41.79 8.36
C MET A 287 -91.26 40.86 8.64
N GLU A 288 -91.81 40.93 9.82
CA GLU A 288 -93.23 40.41 10.05
C GLU A 288 -94.20 41.19 9.19
N PRO A 289 -95.14 40.50 8.54
CA PRO A 289 -96.20 41.18 7.78
C PRO A 289 -97.16 41.88 8.75
N ARG A 290 -97.19 43.22 8.66
CA ARG A 290 -98.28 43.99 9.36
C ARG A 290 -99.60 43.54 8.81
N HIS A 291 -100.29 42.79 9.60
CA HIS A 291 -101.77 42.54 9.41
C HIS A 291 -102.49 43.86 9.49
N HIS A 292 -102.94 44.38 8.32
CA HIS A 292 -103.99 45.38 8.33
C HIS A 292 -105.32 44.67 8.58
N SER A 293 -105.87 44.90 9.76
CA SER A 293 -107.27 44.67 10.10
C SER A 293 -108.12 45.78 9.46
N TYR A 294 -108.99 45.42 8.55
CA TYR A 294 -110.15 46.23 8.23
C TYR A 294 -111.37 45.67 8.92
N ALA A 295 -112.00 46.52 9.77
CA ALA A 295 -113.35 46.43 10.26
C ALA A 295 -114.34 46.85 9.26
#